data_34e1df0430fe721b28b645c15e291765
#
_entry.id   34e1df0430fe721b28b645c15e291765
#
_cell.length_a   1.000
_cell.length_b   1.000
_cell.length_c   1.000
_cell.angle_alpha   90.00
_cell.angle_beta   90.00
_cell.angle_gamma   90.00
#
_symmetry.space_group_name_H-M   'P 1'
#
loop_
_entity.id
_entity.type
_entity.pdbx_description
1 polymer ?
#
loop_
_entity_poly.entity_id
_entity_poly.type
_entity_poly.pdbx_seq_one_letter_code
_entity_poly.pdbx_strand_id
1 'polypeptide(L)'
;MRISSFSALSAAVLALGLTAQSALADPVSERRAITVSASGSVEVEPDTARINTGVTTEAETAQEALAENSRIMKEVIAGLKDAGVDAKNIQTSSLHVSPRYTRPERGDARQIDGYQVTNQVQVVTKDIKGLGEILDKLVTLGANQLGGLSFEASESETLRDKARTEAVANARRRAELFATAAGVELGEVLTISEGGYSGPSPRPMARAMEASAVPIESGTQTLSADVTVTWALK
;
A
#
# COMPACT_ATOMS: atom_id res chain seq x y z
N MET A 1 99.04 36.55 -5.86
CA MET A 1 99.48 35.86 -7.12
C MET A 1 98.37 34.95 -7.63
N ARG A 2 97.82 35.20 -8.80
CA ARG A 2 96.91 34.42 -9.65
C ARG A 2 95.48 34.26 -9.12
N ILE A 3 94.53 34.94 -9.66
CA ILE A 3 93.83 34.96 -10.95
C ILE A 3 93.00 33.64 -11.15
N SER A 4 91.76 33.72 -11.18
CA SER A 4 90.77 33.60 -12.26
C SER A 4 89.54 32.81 -11.78
N SER A 5 88.43 32.87 -12.19
CA SER A 5 87.73 33.49 -13.34
C SER A 5 86.24 33.31 -13.08
N PHE A 6 85.50 34.26 -13.49
CA PHE A 6 84.05 34.29 -13.52
C PHE A 6 83.45 33.24 -14.44
N SER A 7 82.35 32.72 -14.06
CA SER A 7 81.32 32.30 -15.03
C SER A 7 79.93 32.57 -14.47
N ALA A 8 79.31 33.52 -15.06
CA ALA A 8 77.92 33.89 -14.82
C ALA A 8 77.00 32.89 -15.49
N LEU A 9 76.09 32.32 -14.76
CA LEU A 9 74.99 31.53 -15.32
C LEU A 9 73.67 32.30 -15.12
N SER A 10 73.14 32.85 -16.19
CA SER A 10 71.85 33.54 -16.26
C SER A 10 70.74 32.52 -16.12
N ALA A 11 69.99 32.59 -15.03
CA ALA A 11 68.77 31.82 -14.85
C ALA A 11 67.60 32.67 -15.39
N ALA A 12 67.04 32.25 -16.53
CA ALA A 12 65.79 32.79 -17.07
C ALA A 12 64.62 32.18 -16.27
N VAL A 13 63.95 33.01 -15.45
CA VAL A 13 62.72 32.63 -14.77
C VAL A 13 61.59 32.81 -15.77
N LEU A 14 61.07 31.65 -16.25
CA LEU A 14 59.86 31.61 -17.08
C LEU A 14 58.63 31.70 -16.14
N ALA A 15 58.02 32.88 -16.00
CA ALA A 15 56.77 33.06 -15.27
C ALA A 15 55.61 32.54 -16.11
N LEU A 16 55.15 31.31 -15.79
CA LEU A 16 53.92 30.72 -16.32
C LEU A 16 52.75 31.43 -15.60
N GLY A 17 52.13 32.41 -16.27
CA GLY A 17 50.90 33.05 -15.82
C GLY A 17 49.74 32.06 -15.88
N LEU A 18 49.34 31.50 -14.73
CA LEU A 18 48.08 30.78 -14.59
C LEU A 18 46.95 31.82 -14.57
N THR A 19 46.33 32.05 -15.71
CA THR A 19 45.04 32.78 -15.76
C THR A 19 43.98 31.87 -15.21
N ALA A 20 43.66 32.03 -13.92
CA ALA A 20 42.45 31.44 -13.33
C ALA A 20 41.24 32.11 -14.02
N GLN A 21 40.67 31.39 -14.97
CA GLN A 21 39.37 31.74 -15.56
C GLN A 21 38.32 31.44 -14.48
N SER A 22 37.94 32.48 -13.73
CA SER A 22 36.75 32.44 -12.88
C SER A 22 35.57 32.19 -13.80
N ALA A 23 35.09 30.94 -13.84
CA ALA A 23 33.79 30.64 -14.37
C ALA A 23 32.79 31.45 -13.54
N LEU A 24 32.31 32.55 -14.09
CA LEU A 24 31.13 33.25 -13.61
C LEU A 24 30.00 32.24 -13.75
N ALA A 25 29.69 31.50 -12.67
CA ALA A 25 28.43 30.83 -12.56
C ALA A 25 27.37 31.94 -12.71
N ASP A 26 26.61 31.88 -13.78
CA ASP A 26 25.43 32.74 -13.94
C ASP A 26 24.65 32.66 -12.63
N PRO A 27 24.28 33.79 -12.00
CA PRO A 27 23.43 33.75 -10.85
C PRO A 27 22.16 33.03 -11.30
N VAL A 28 21.91 31.83 -10.74
CA VAL A 28 20.63 31.15 -10.89
C VAL A 28 19.61 32.21 -10.47
N SER A 29 18.97 32.82 -11.44
CA SER A 29 17.89 33.78 -11.20
C SER A 29 16.88 32.99 -10.35
N GLU A 30 16.86 33.27 -9.05
CA GLU A 30 15.84 32.71 -8.15
C GLU A 30 14.50 33.17 -8.68
N ARG A 31 13.89 32.33 -9.52
CA ARG A 31 12.55 32.60 -10.03
C ARG A 31 11.66 32.71 -8.83
N ARG A 32 11.03 33.87 -8.67
CA ARG A 32 9.99 33.99 -7.64
C ARG A 32 8.97 32.89 -7.87
N ALA A 33 8.76 32.06 -6.86
CA ALA A 33 7.89 30.88 -6.97
C ALA A 33 7.09 30.69 -5.69
N ILE A 34 5.94 30.07 -5.83
CA ILE A 34 5.13 29.61 -4.71
C ILE A 34 4.93 28.11 -4.81
N THR A 35 5.16 27.41 -3.72
CA THR A 35 4.91 25.97 -3.60
C THR A 35 3.76 25.75 -2.64
N VAL A 36 2.76 25.00 -3.08
CA VAL A 36 1.55 24.69 -2.29
C VAL A 36 1.30 23.20 -2.32
N SER A 37 1.09 22.63 -1.15
CA SER A 37 0.62 21.26 -1.01
C SER A 37 -0.90 21.28 -0.72
N ALA A 38 -1.62 20.38 -1.38
CA ALA A 38 -3.05 20.21 -1.18
C ALA A 38 -3.46 18.78 -1.40
N SER A 39 -4.58 18.40 -0.80
CA SER A 39 -5.22 17.11 -0.98
C SER A 39 -6.58 17.25 -1.66
N GLY A 40 -6.97 16.20 -2.36
CA GLY A 40 -8.33 15.95 -2.82
C GLY A 40 -8.80 14.59 -2.33
N SER A 41 -10.09 14.40 -2.20
CA SER A 41 -10.65 13.16 -1.66
C SER A 41 -12.00 12.82 -2.29
N VAL A 42 -12.23 11.51 -2.48
CA VAL A 42 -13.52 10.98 -2.96
C VAL A 42 -13.99 9.94 -1.97
N GLU A 43 -15.26 10.05 -1.57
CA GLU A 43 -15.92 9.04 -0.76
C GLU A 43 -16.60 8.02 -1.68
N VAL A 44 -16.49 6.73 -1.33
CA VAL A 44 -17.03 5.61 -2.10
C VAL A 44 -17.54 4.52 -1.17
N GLU A 45 -18.70 3.94 -1.50
CA GLU A 45 -19.12 2.68 -0.89
C GLU A 45 -18.38 1.52 -1.55
N PRO A 46 -17.74 0.62 -0.78
CA PRO A 46 -17.10 -0.56 -1.35
C PRO A 46 -18.11 -1.44 -2.11
N ASP A 47 -17.67 -2.01 -3.20
CA ASP A 47 -18.46 -2.92 -4.06
C ASP A 47 -17.90 -4.34 -4.08
N THR A 48 -16.83 -4.58 -3.37
CA THR A 48 -16.09 -5.85 -3.36
C THR A 48 -15.67 -6.18 -1.94
N ALA A 49 -15.90 -7.42 -1.51
CA ALA A 49 -15.38 -7.96 -0.27
C ALA A 49 -14.32 -9.02 -0.55
N ARG A 50 -13.26 -8.99 0.24
CA ARG A 50 -12.19 -9.98 0.27
C ARG A 50 -12.19 -10.66 1.62
N ILE A 51 -12.20 -12.00 1.63
CA ILE A 51 -12.23 -12.83 2.83
C ILE A 51 -11.07 -13.82 2.75
N ASN A 52 -10.41 -14.04 3.87
CA ASN A 52 -9.53 -15.18 4.06
C ASN A 52 -10.26 -16.20 4.95
N THR A 53 -10.45 -17.40 4.44
CA THR A 53 -11.05 -18.52 5.17
C THR A 53 -10.21 -19.77 5.01
N GLY A 54 -10.37 -20.73 5.89
CA GLY A 54 -9.56 -21.93 5.81
C GLY A 54 -10.01 -23.04 6.75
N VAL A 55 -9.29 -24.13 6.66
CA VAL A 55 -9.47 -25.32 7.45
C VAL A 55 -8.17 -25.69 8.13
N THR A 56 -8.23 -25.89 9.43
CA THR A 56 -7.14 -26.50 10.20
C THR A 56 -7.63 -27.85 10.70
N THR A 57 -6.83 -28.89 10.47
CA THR A 57 -7.05 -30.26 10.92
C THR A 57 -5.85 -30.79 11.68
N GLU A 58 -6.08 -31.72 12.56
CA GLU A 58 -5.05 -32.37 13.37
C GLU A 58 -5.24 -33.89 13.33
N ALA A 59 -4.13 -34.65 13.26
CA ALA A 59 -4.13 -36.12 13.36
C ALA A 59 -2.78 -36.62 13.90
N GLU A 60 -2.71 -37.92 14.17
CA GLU A 60 -1.46 -38.54 14.63
C GLU A 60 -0.38 -38.53 13.53
N THR A 61 -0.79 -38.66 12.26
CA THR A 61 0.14 -38.61 11.12
C THR A 61 -0.15 -37.40 10.22
N ALA A 62 0.89 -36.91 9.55
CA ALA A 62 0.77 -35.81 8.57
C ALA A 62 -0.15 -36.20 7.40
N GLN A 63 -0.13 -37.47 7.00
CA GLN A 63 -0.95 -38.01 5.90
C GLN A 63 -2.45 -37.97 6.24
N GLU A 64 -2.84 -38.39 7.43
CA GLU A 64 -4.24 -38.36 7.90
C GLU A 64 -4.72 -36.90 8.03
N ALA A 65 -3.93 -36.04 8.68
CA ALA A 65 -4.28 -34.64 8.82
C ALA A 65 -4.48 -33.94 7.46
N LEU A 66 -3.63 -34.25 6.49
CA LEU A 66 -3.74 -33.69 5.14
C LEU A 66 -4.92 -34.25 4.34
N ALA A 67 -5.21 -35.56 4.49
CA ALA A 67 -6.34 -36.20 3.82
C ALA A 67 -7.67 -35.59 4.30
N GLU A 68 -7.85 -35.44 5.61
CA GLU A 68 -9.03 -34.83 6.19
C GLU A 68 -9.15 -33.34 5.84
N ASN A 69 -8.06 -32.60 5.91
CA ASN A 69 -8.02 -31.21 5.48
C ASN A 69 -8.49 -31.04 4.03
N SER A 70 -7.97 -31.90 3.14
CA SER A 70 -8.30 -31.89 1.71
C SER A 70 -9.77 -32.24 1.45
N ARG A 71 -10.34 -33.15 2.24
CA ARG A 71 -11.75 -33.51 2.16
C ARG A 71 -12.64 -32.32 2.50
N ILE A 72 -12.42 -31.71 3.68
CA ILE A 72 -13.20 -30.56 4.14
C ILE A 72 -13.02 -29.37 3.20
N MET A 73 -11.79 -29.07 2.77
CA MET A 73 -11.53 -27.94 1.87
C MET A 73 -12.23 -28.09 0.52
N LYS A 74 -12.38 -29.31 0.00
CA LYS A 74 -13.19 -29.56 -1.22
C LYS A 74 -14.65 -29.17 -1.01
N GLU A 75 -15.23 -29.50 0.14
CA GLU A 75 -16.62 -29.16 0.49
C GLU A 75 -16.78 -27.64 0.65
N VAL A 76 -15.82 -26.98 1.31
CA VAL A 76 -15.79 -25.52 1.48
C VAL A 76 -15.73 -24.82 0.11
N ILE A 77 -14.83 -25.25 -0.79
CA ILE A 77 -14.70 -24.67 -2.14
C ILE A 77 -15.97 -24.94 -2.98
N ALA A 78 -16.56 -26.12 -2.87
CA ALA A 78 -17.81 -26.42 -3.56
C ALA A 78 -18.95 -25.52 -3.04
N GLY A 79 -19.07 -25.36 -1.73
CA GLY A 79 -20.07 -24.51 -1.11
C GLY A 79 -19.93 -23.02 -1.47
N LEU A 80 -18.71 -22.52 -1.65
CA LEU A 80 -18.45 -21.16 -2.17
C LEU A 80 -18.99 -21.00 -3.59
N LYS A 81 -18.73 -21.98 -4.47
CA LYS A 81 -19.22 -21.96 -5.84
C LYS A 81 -20.76 -22.03 -5.91
N ASP A 82 -21.35 -22.87 -5.06
CA ASP A 82 -22.81 -22.99 -4.94
C ASP A 82 -23.47 -21.74 -4.36
N ALA A 83 -22.70 -20.93 -3.60
CA ALA A 83 -23.09 -19.61 -3.13
C ALA A 83 -22.87 -18.50 -4.18
N GLY A 84 -22.51 -18.86 -5.42
CA GLY A 84 -22.34 -17.91 -6.53
C GLY A 84 -20.96 -17.27 -6.65
N VAL A 85 -19.96 -17.73 -5.88
CA VAL A 85 -18.60 -17.23 -6.04
C VAL A 85 -17.93 -17.87 -7.25
N ASP A 86 -17.52 -17.05 -8.19
CA ASP A 86 -16.77 -17.51 -9.37
C ASP A 86 -15.48 -18.23 -8.97
N ALA A 87 -15.15 -19.34 -9.67
CA ALA A 87 -13.94 -20.11 -9.41
C ALA A 87 -12.64 -19.27 -9.53
N LYS A 88 -12.61 -18.28 -10.42
CA LYS A 88 -11.48 -17.35 -10.59
C LYS A 88 -11.25 -16.44 -9.39
N ASN A 89 -12.26 -16.29 -8.54
CA ASN A 89 -12.25 -15.46 -7.33
C ASN A 89 -11.95 -16.27 -6.06
N ILE A 90 -11.64 -17.57 -6.21
CA ILE A 90 -11.24 -18.46 -5.11
C ILE A 90 -9.80 -18.88 -5.36
N GLN A 91 -8.89 -18.47 -4.48
CA GLN A 91 -7.47 -18.77 -4.60
C GLN A 91 -6.94 -19.37 -3.31
N THR A 92 -6.24 -20.50 -3.40
CA THR A 92 -5.48 -21.01 -2.25
C THR A 92 -4.34 -20.06 -1.96
N SER A 93 -4.33 -19.52 -0.75
CA SER A 93 -3.33 -18.54 -0.30
C SER A 93 -2.22 -19.16 0.54
N SER A 94 -2.51 -20.27 1.24
CA SER A 94 -1.54 -20.96 2.08
C SER A 94 -1.92 -22.42 2.27
N LEU A 95 -0.91 -23.31 2.26
CA LEU A 95 -1.02 -24.68 2.73
C LEU A 95 0.21 -24.98 3.59
N HIS A 96 -0.01 -25.31 4.86
CA HIS A 96 1.05 -25.56 5.80
C HIS A 96 0.79 -26.85 6.58
N VAL A 97 1.84 -27.66 6.71
CA VAL A 97 1.86 -28.87 7.53
C VAL A 97 2.93 -28.73 8.60
N SER A 98 2.58 -28.87 9.85
CA SER A 98 3.52 -28.73 10.97
C SER A 98 3.33 -29.83 12.01
N PRO A 99 4.43 -30.31 12.62
CA PRO A 99 4.32 -31.21 13.76
C PRO A 99 3.80 -30.45 14.97
N ARG A 100 2.95 -31.12 15.74
CA ARG A 100 2.57 -30.73 17.09
C ARG A 100 3.51 -31.38 18.09
N TYR A 101 3.77 -30.68 19.19
CA TYR A 101 4.65 -31.18 20.24
C TYR A 101 3.93 -31.23 21.58
N THR A 102 4.23 -32.28 22.35
CA THR A 102 3.80 -32.36 23.74
C THR A 102 4.28 -31.14 24.53
N ARG A 103 3.49 -30.76 25.54
CA ARG A 103 3.96 -29.75 26.51
C ARG A 103 4.78 -30.50 27.58
N PRO A 104 6.13 -30.39 27.58
CA PRO A 104 6.97 -31.16 28.49
C PRO A 104 6.70 -30.74 29.94
N GLU A 105 6.66 -31.70 30.84
CA GLU A 105 6.84 -31.46 32.26
C GLU A 105 8.30 -31.04 32.52
N ARG A 106 8.57 -30.53 33.73
CA ARG A 106 9.89 -29.97 34.05
C ARG A 106 11.00 -31.01 33.88
N GLY A 107 11.78 -30.88 32.81
CA GLY A 107 12.94 -31.77 32.54
C GLY A 107 12.78 -32.73 31.36
N ASP A 108 11.59 -32.87 30.79
CA ASP A 108 11.37 -33.74 29.65
C ASP A 108 11.64 -33.08 28.30
N ALA A 109 12.07 -33.88 27.33
CA ALA A 109 12.23 -33.42 25.95
C ALA A 109 10.85 -33.32 25.27
N ARG A 110 10.68 -32.31 24.42
CA ARG A 110 9.50 -32.20 23.55
C ARG A 110 9.44 -33.38 22.59
N GLN A 111 8.31 -34.04 22.53
CA GLN A 111 8.04 -35.13 21.58
C GLN A 111 6.94 -34.71 20.64
N ILE A 112 6.95 -35.21 19.41
CA ILE A 112 5.86 -35.02 18.46
C ILE A 112 4.69 -35.85 18.91
N ASP A 113 3.51 -35.23 19.10
CA ASP A 113 2.26 -35.87 19.50
C ASP A 113 1.19 -35.85 18.40
N GLY A 114 1.59 -35.40 17.18
CA GLY A 114 0.73 -35.34 16.03
C GLY A 114 1.16 -34.28 15.03
N TYR A 115 0.30 -34.05 14.07
CA TYR A 115 0.52 -33.08 12.99
C TYR A 115 -0.72 -32.21 12.83
N GLN A 116 -0.47 -30.96 12.46
CA GLN A 116 -1.50 -30.00 12.12
C GLN A 116 -1.34 -29.58 10.67
N VAL A 117 -2.45 -29.51 9.95
CA VAL A 117 -2.51 -28.99 8.59
C VAL A 117 -3.42 -27.79 8.56
N THR A 118 -2.91 -26.66 8.07
CA THR A 118 -3.68 -25.44 7.82
C THR A 118 -3.69 -25.15 6.33
N ASN A 119 -4.88 -25.02 5.77
CA ASN A 119 -5.12 -24.72 4.37
C ASN A 119 -6.06 -23.50 4.30
N GLN A 120 -5.62 -22.44 3.61
CA GLN A 120 -6.35 -21.18 3.52
C GLN A 120 -6.65 -20.83 2.07
N VAL A 121 -7.82 -20.28 1.86
CA VAL A 121 -8.26 -19.73 0.58
C VAL A 121 -8.64 -18.26 0.77
N GLN A 122 -8.26 -17.45 -0.20
CA GLN A 122 -8.74 -16.10 -0.37
C GLN A 122 -9.94 -16.12 -1.32
N VAL A 123 -10.98 -15.44 -0.92
CA VAL A 123 -12.24 -15.33 -1.67
C VAL A 123 -12.52 -13.87 -1.95
N VAL A 124 -12.88 -13.55 -3.18
CA VAL A 124 -13.32 -12.20 -3.58
C VAL A 124 -14.77 -12.30 -4.06
N THR A 125 -15.64 -11.47 -3.51
CA THR A 125 -17.05 -11.43 -3.92
C THR A 125 -17.55 -9.99 -4.05
N LYS A 126 -18.46 -9.78 -4.99
CA LYS A 126 -19.21 -8.52 -5.15
C LYS A 126 -20.53 -8.54 -4.38
N ASP A 127 -20.96 -9.70 -3.92
CA ASP A 127 -22.16 -9.81 -3.09
C ASP A 127 -21.82 -9.54 -1.61
N ILE A 128 -21.70 -8.26 -1.28
CA ILE A 128 -21.47 -7.83 0.10
C ILE A 128 -22.70 -8.10 0.98
N LYS A 129 -23.91 -8.02 0.42
CA LYS A 129 -25.15 -8.22 1.18
C LYS A 129 -25.34 -9.68 1.58
N GLY A 130 -24.99 -10.61 0.70
CA GLY A 130 -25.05 -12.06 0.97
C GLY A 130 -23.86 -12.59 1.77
N LEU A 131 -22.92 -11.73 2.17
CA LEU A 131 -21.67 -12.14 2.80
C LEU A 131 -21.89 -12.89 4.13
N GLY A 132 -22.86 -12.47 4.95
CA GLY A 132 -23.21 -13.15 6.20
C GLY A 132 -23.63 -14.61 5.97
N GLU A 133 -24.48 -14.84 4.98
CA GLU A 133 -24.94 -16.19 4.60
C GLU A 133 -23.78 -17.04 4.05
N ILE A 134 -22.89 -16.45 3.28
CA ILE A 134 -21.68 -17.12 2.78
C ILE A 134 -20.82 -17.57 3.94
N LEU A 135 -20.56 -16.72 4.94
CA LEU A 135 -19.74 -17.05 6.10
C LEU A 135 -20.38 -18.16 6.96
N ASP A 136 -21.67 -18.11 7.23
CA ASP A 136 -22.40 -19.14 7.97
C ASP A 136 -22.33 -20.50 7.26
N LYS A 137 -22.49 -20.48 5.94
CA LYS A 137 -22.37 -21.69 5.11
C LYS A 137 -20.96 -22.28 5.19
N LEU A 138 -19.92 -21.44 5.13
CA LEU A 138 -18.54 -21.90 5.22
C LEU A 138 -18.23 -22.58 6.55
N VAL A 139 -18.71 -22.02 7.67
CA VAL A 139 -18.56 -22.63 9.00
C VAL A 139 -19.28 -23.95 9.06
N THR A 140 -20.50 -24.02 8.53
CA THR A 140 -21.30 -25.27 8.48
C THR A 140 -20.59 -26.38 7.68
N LEU A 141 -19.85 -26.02 6.63
CA LEU A 141 -19.08 -26.93 5.78
C LEU A 141 -17.72 -27.31 6.40
N GLY A 142 -17.38 -26.79 7.56
CA GLY A 142 -16.17 -27.15 8.30
C GLY A 142 -15.03 -26.16 8.21
N ALA A 143 -15.22 -24.96 7.64
CA ALA A 143 -14.25 -23.90 7.77
C ALA A 143 -14.15 -23.49 9.24
N ASN A 144 -12.95 -23.56 9.81
CA ASN A 144 -12.68 -23.21 11.21
C ASN A 144 -11.63 -22.11 11.36
N GLN A 145 -11.21 -21.54 10.22
CA GLN A 145 -10.36 -20.36 10.14
C GLN A 145 -11.11 -19.31 9.34
N LEU A 146 -11.53 -18.24 10.01
CA LEU A 146 -12.15 -17.07 9.40
C LEU A 146 -11.38 -15.83 9.82
N GLY A 147 -10.97 -15.02 8.87
CA GLY A 147 -10.25 -13.80 9.17
C GLY A 147 -9.99 -12.94 7.94
N GLY A 148 -9.41 -11.76 8.17
CA GLY A 148 -8.98 -10.89 7.09
C GLY A 148 -10.11 -10.40 6.19
N LEU A 149 -11.32 -10.13 6.73
CA LEU A 149 -12.39 -9.48 5.99
C LEU A 149 -11.98 -8.03 5.69
N SER A 150 -11.95 -7.68 4.41
CA SER A 150 -11.71 -6.32 3.94
C SER A 150 -12.66 -5.98 2.81
N PHE A 151 -12.93 -4.68 2.66
CA PHE A 151 -13.77 -4.16 1.61
C PHE A 151 -12.96 -3.25 0.69
N GLU A 152 -13.27 -3.28 -0.59
CA GLU A 152 -12.54 -2.55 -1.62
C GLU A 152 -13.53 -1.96 -2.62
N ALA A 153 -13.15 -0.85 -3.25
CA ALA A 153 -13.82 -0.31 -4.41
C ALA A 153 -13.12 -0.82 -5.68
N SER A 154 -13.84 -1.53 -6.57
CA SER A 154 -13.24 -2.12 -7.77
C SER A 154 -12.69 -1.06 -8.75
N GLU A 155 -13.30 0.14 -8.81
CA GLU A 155 -12.88 1.25 -9.66
C GLU A 155 -11.96 2.25 -8.93
N SER A 156 -11.14 1.74 -8.00
CA SER A 156 -10.31 2.59 -7.13
C SER A 156 -9.38 3.54 -7.90
N GLU A 157 -8.86 3.16 -9.07
CA GLU A 157 -7.97 4.02 -9.86
C GLU A 157 -8.72 5.20 -10.49
N THR A 158 -9.89 4.97 -11.09
CA THR A 158 -10.75 6.03 -11.62
C THR A 158 -11.17 7.03 -10.54
N LEU A 159 -11.45 6.53 -9.34
CA LEU A 159 -11.79 7.37 -8.20
C LEU A 159 -10.58 8.16 -7.68
N ARG A 160 -9.39 7.56 -7.72
CA ARG A 160 -8.15 8.28 -7.41
C ARG A 160 -7.86 9.39 -8.39
N ASP A 161 -8.12 9.19 -9.69
CA ASP A 161 -7.97 10.25 -10.69
C ASP A 161 -8.88 11.45 -10.42
N LYS A 162 -10.09 11.20 -9.90
CA LYS A 162 -10.96 12.28 -9.42
C LYS A 162 -10.35 12.99 -8.21
N ALA A 163 -9.81 12.25 -7.24
CA ALA A 163 -9.13 12.83 -6.08
C ALA A 163 -7.88 13.63 -6.49
N ARG A 164 -7.08 13.13 -7.45
CA ARG A 164 -5.93 13.86 -8.04
C ARG A 164 -6.36 15.17 -8.66
N THR A 165 -7.42 15.13 -9.47
CA THR A 165 -7.98 16.34 -10.12
C THR A 165 -8.42 17.36 -9.08
N GLU A 166 -9.10 16.93 -8.03
CA GLU A 166 -9.52 17.80 -6.93
C GLU A 166 -8.31 18.36 -6.16
N ALA A 167 -7.29 17.54 -5.89
CA ALA A 167 -6.08 17.98 -5.21
C ALA A 167 -5.38 19.11 -5.97
N VAL A 168 -5.22 18.98 -7.31
CA VAL A 168 -4.63 20.01 -8.15
C VAL A 168 -5.49 21.29 -8.16
N ALA A 169 -6.81 21.17 -8.24
CA ALA A 169 -7.72 22.31 -8.18
C ALA A 169 -7.62 23.04 -6.83
N ASN A 170 -7.53 22.30 -5.72
CA ASN A 170 -7.34 22.83 -4.39
C ASN A 170 -5.98 23.52 -4.22
N ALA A 171 -4.91 22.94 -4.76
CA ALA A 171 -3.58 23.54 -4.76
C ALA A 171 -3.58 24.88 -5.51
N ARG A 172 -4.16 24.91 -6.70
CA ARG A 172 -4.28 26.12 -7.53
C ARG A 172 -5.06 27.21 -6.82
N ARG A 173 -6.23 26.90 -6.29
CA ARG A 173 -7.07 27.86 -5.54
C ARG A 173 -6.30 28.50 -4.36
N ARG A 174 -5.51 27.68 -3.63
CA ARG A 174 -4.67 28.18 -2.53
C ARG A 174 -3.52 29.07 -3.04
N ALA A 175 -2.88 28.67 -4.14
CA ALA A 175 -1.80 29.45 -4.74
C ALA A 175 -2.30 30.83 -5.25
N GLU A 176 -3.47 30.87 -5.88
CA GLU A 176 -4.12 32.12 -6.33
C GLU A 176 -4.46 33.04 -5.14
N LEU A 177 -4.97 32.45 -4.04
CA LEU A 177 -5.24 33.21 -2.81
C LEU A 177 -3.96 33.84 -2.24
N PHE A 178 -2.87 33.09 -2.14
CA PHE A 178 -1.62 33.58 -1.60
C PHE A 178 -0.97 34.63 -2.53
N ALA A 179 -0.97 34.40 -3.83
CA ALA A 179 -0.45 35.35 -4.80
C ALA A 179 -1.18 36.69 -4.73
N THR A 180 -2.52 36.66 -4.70
CA THR A 180 -3.37 37.83 -4.54
C THR A 180 -3.10 38.58 -3.23
N ALA A 181 -2.99 37.86 -2.12
CA ALA A 181 -2.70 38.44 -0.81
C ALA A 181 -1.28 39.07 -0.73
N ALA A 182 -0.34 38.54 -1.51
CA ALA A 182 1.03 39.08 -1.63
C ALA A 182 1.15 40.21 -2.65
N GLY A 183 0.10 40.56 -3.38
CA GLY A 183 0.11 41.62 -4.40
C GLY A 183 0.87 41.23 -5.68
N VAL A 184 0.92 39.90 -5.99
CA VAL A 184 1.59 39.36 -7.19
C VAL A 184 0.61 38.49 -7.98
N GLU A 185 0.92 38.22 -9.25
CA GLU A 185 0.12 37.31 -10.08
C GLU A 185 0.71 35.91 -10.10
N LEU A 186 -0.18 34.91 -10.10
CA LEU A 186 0.20 33.51 -10.28
C LEU A 186 0.62 33.28 -11.75
N GLY A 187 1.78 32.67 -11.94
CA GLY A 187 2.34 32.35 -13.25
C GLY A 187 2.11 30.92 -13.70
N GLU A 188 3.00 30.43 -14.55
CA GLU A 188 2.99 29.07 -15.07
C GLU A 188 3.33 28.02 -13.97
N VAL A 189 2.88 26.79 -14.16
CA VAL A 189 3.28 25.67 -13.34
C VAL A 189 4.73 25.29 -13.67
N LEU A 190 5.57 25.25 -12.65
CA LEU A 190 6.97 24.85 -12.77
C LEU A 190 7.16 23.36 -12.46
N THR A 191 6.47 22.87 -11.44
CA THR A 191 6.61 21.48 -11.00
C THR A 191 5.29 20.97 -10.41
N ILE A 192 4.96 19.73 -10.69
CA ILE A 192 3.91 18.97 -10.01
C ILE A 192 4.54 17.69 -9.48
N SER A 193 4.32 17.40 -8.21
CA SER A 193 4.75 16.16 -7.57
C SER A 193 3.55 15.56 -6.82
N GLU A 194 3.27 14.29 -7.07
CA GLU A 194 2.31 13.53 -6.28
C GLU A 194 3.01 12.98 -5.03
N GLY A 195 2.37 13.13 -3.88
CA GLY A 195 2.83 12.57 -2.61
C GLY A 195 2.68 11.04 -2.58
N GLY A 196 3.26 10.42 -1.55
CA GLY A 196 3.13 8.98 -1.36
C GLY A 196 1.67 8.54 -1.16
N TYR A 197 1.40 7.31 -1.58
CA TYR A 197 0.08 6.68 -1.47
C TYR A 197 -0.34 6.50 0.00
N SER A 198 -1.46 7.09 0.37
CA SER A 198 -2.18 6.77 1.60
C SER A 198 -3.30 5.79 1.24
N GLY A 199 -3.27 4.59 1.82
CA GLY A 199 -4.31 3.59 1.64
C GLY A 199 -5.69 4.11 2.05
N PRO A 200 -6.79 3.48 1.57
CA PRO A 200 -8.14 3.89 1.93
C PRO A 200 -8.34 3.79 3.46
N SER A 201 -8.88 4.86 4.03
CA SER A 201 -9.22 4.90 5.46
C SER A 201 -10.71 4.66 5.65
N PRO A 202 -11.10 3.60 6.37
CA PRO A 202 -12.51 3.36 6.67
C PRO A 202 -13.07 4.42 7.63
N ARG A 203 -14.28 4.91 7.33
CA ARG A 203 -15.04 5.75 8.24
C ARG A 203 -16.23 4.97 8.79
N PRO A 204 -16.43 4.90 10.10
CA PRO A 204 -17.60 4.26 10.66
C PRO A 204 -18.85 5.09 10.35
N MET A 205 -19.84 4.47 9.72
CA MET A 205 -21.21 5.01 9.63
C MET A 205 -22.08 4.34 10.68
N ALA A 206 -22.78 5.13 11.50
CA ALA A 206 -23.80 4.62 12.39
C ALA A 206 -25.08 4.35 11.58
N ARG A 207 -25.41 3.08 11.37
CA ARG A 207 -26.73 2.64 10.87
C ARG A 207 -27.41 1.75 11.89
N ALA A 208 -28.73 1.80 11.91
CA ALA A 208 -29.57 0.95 12.74
C ALA A 208 -29.52 -0.49 12.22
N MET A 209 -29.28 -1.45 13.12
CA MET A 209 -29.13 -2.88 12.83
C MET A 209 -30.48 -3.53 12.52
N GLU A 210 -30.59 -4.16 11.36
CA GLU A 210 -31.51 -5.28 11.14
C GLU A 210 -30.76 -6.58 11.40
N ALA A 211 -31.44 -7.53 12.08
CA ALA A 211 -30.82 -8.77 12.53
C ALA A 211 -30.56 -9.71 11.36
N SER A 212 -29.32 -9.79 10.88
CA SER A 212 -28.80 -10.90 10.09
C SER A 212 -27.88 -11.78 10.94
N ALA A 213 -27.61 -13.01 10.49
CA ALA A 213 -26.91 -14.03 11.29
C ALA A 213 -25.50 -13.58 11.74
N VAL A 214 -24.76 -12.87 10.89
CA VAL A 214 -23.51 -12.17 11.23
C VAL A 214 -23.63 -10.73 10.73
N PRO A 215 -23.68 -9.71 11.61
CA PRO A 215 -23.76 -8.33 11.17
C PRO A 215 -22.46 -7.88 10.50
N ILE A 216 -22.53 -7.53 9.22
CA ILE A 216 -21.39 -7.09 8.43
C ILE A 216 -21.71 -5.74 7.82
N GLU A 217 -20.90 -4.74 8.14
CA GLU A 217 -21.01 -3.38 7.64
C GLU A 217 -19.77 -3.02 6.83
N SER A 218 -19.95 -2.66 5.56
CA SER A 218 -18.84 -2.28 4.67
C SER A 218 -18.38 -0.84 4.90
N GLY A 219 -19.24 0.01 5.44
CA GLY A 219 -18.97 1.43 5.65
C GLY A 219 -18.72 2.19 4.36
N THR A 220 -18.13 3.39 4.49
CA THR A 220 -17.65 4.22 3.38
C THR A 220 -16.14 4.35 3.47
N GLN A 221 -15.47 4.31 2.34
CA GLN A 221 -14.02 4.51 2.22
C GLN A 221 -13.74 5.89 1.65
N THR A 222 -12.70 6.55 2.14
CA THR A 222 -12.18 7.79 1.57
C THR A 222 -10.89 7.48 0.81
N LEU A 223 -10.90 7.74 -0.49
CA LEU A 223 -9.73 7.69 -1.35
C LEU A 223 -9.19 9.11 -1.47
N SER A 224 -7.93 9.33 -1.12
CA SER A 224 -7.29 10.65 -1.18
C SER A 224 -6.03 10.64 -2.06
N ALA A 225 -5.74 11.80 -2.62
CA ALA A 225 -4.49 12.08 -3.31
C ALA A 225 -3.91 13.39 -2.77
N ASP A 226 -2.59 13.40 -2.58
CA ASP A 226 -1.84 14.57 -2.13
C ASP A 226 -0.91 15.04 -3.24
N VAL A 227 -0.96 16.34 -3.55
CA VAL A 227 -0.09 16.94 -4.56
C VAL A 227 0.65 18.13 -3.99
N THR A 228 1.87 18.30 -4.43
CA THR A 228 2.66 19.53 -4.22
C THR A 228 2.94 20.15 -5.57
N VAL A 229 2.52 21.39 -5.75
CA VAL A 229 2.65 22.12 -7.01
C VAL A 229 3.40 23.41 -6.77
N THR A 230 4.34 23.72 -7.67
CA THR A 230 5.11 24.95 -7.67
C THR A 230 4.76 25.77 -8.89
N TRP A 231 4.43 27.03 -8.68
CA TRP A 231 4.15 28.03 -9.74
C TRP A 231 5.18 29.14 -9.71
N ALA A 232 5.45 29.71 -10.87
CA ALA A 232 6.13 31.00 -10.97
C ALA A 232 5.23 32.11 -10.41
N LEU A 233 5.83 33.20 -9.90
CA LEU A 233 5.16 34.44 -9.54
C LEU A 233 5.56 35.54 -10.50
N LYS A 234 4.62 36.33 -10.95
CA LYS A 234 4.81 37.49 -11.86
C LYS A 234 4.75 38.78 -11.09
#